data_9b35a071e527b62b24f1a57f296acafd
#
_entry.id   9b35a071e527b62b24f1a57f296acafd
#
_cell.length_a   1.000
_cell.length_b   1.000
_cell.length_c   1.000
_cell.angle_alpha   90.00
_cell.angle_beta   90.00
_cell.angle_gamma   90.00
#
_symmetry.space_group_name_H-M   'P 1'
#
loop_
_entity.id
_entity.type
_entity.pdbx_description
1 polymer ?
#
loop_
_entity_poly.entity_id
_entity_poly.type
_entity_poly.pdbx_seq_one_letter_code
_entity_poly.pdbx_strand_id
1 'polypeptide(L)'
;MPIRSSVYAACAVVVAALVVGAAAPVAAAPPDPADPGGSAVSGTVAPVAAAPPEATRPGGPSGAVGAPGVGDPFFPLAGNGGIDVQDYDLRLSYNPATDRLEGTATLRIVATQELRRFDLDLRKFTLGTVTVDGVPAAITRDGQELQITPKRTLRKGAAFTVVVPYAGVPEPVVDPDGSSEGFVPTKDGAVVVNEPQGSPGWYPANDTPRDKATYTIAMTVPAGVTAVGNGALVSQTSAGGRTTFTWRERFPMAPYLTTITLGKFGVTTGRAGSIPTYVAVDPTQAAASAPVLRRLPEMVAFLQDLYGPYPFETVGAIVDNAPELGYALETQTKPVFDRAPDELTLLHELSHQWYGDAVTLRQWPDIWLHEGFATWSEWIWTERHGGQTAAQRFAELAQEPSNSYLWNPPPGDPGEAANLFAGSVYDRGAMTLQALREKIGDPAFFTVMRRWYAEHKYGNVSTPEFVALAQQVSRQDLGAFFKAWLYTPGKPAFLADDGAPAASARLAASEGGGRRR
;
A
#
# COMPACT_ATOMS: atom_id res chain seq x y z
N MET A 1 21.42 -36.08 0.66
CA MET A 1 21.06 -35.18 1.79
C MET A 1 19.97 -34.27 1.26
N PRO A 2 18.75 -34.33 1.77
CA PRO A 2 17.68 -33.50 1.26
C PRO A 2 17.84 -32.06 1.77
N ILE A 3 17.81 -31.11 0.84
CA ILE A 3 17.79 -29.69 1.11
C ILE A 3 16.39 -29.36 1.64
N ARG A 4 16.31 -28.93 2.88
CA ARG A 4 15.07 -28.50 3.51
C ARG A 4 14.69 -27.13 2.94
N SER A 5 13.55 -27.08 2.27
CA SER A 5 12.85 -25.87 1.91
C SER A 5 12.42 -25.15 3.19
N SER A 6 13.05 -24.00 3.49
CA SER A 6 12.61 -23.07 4.53
C SER A 6 12.21 -21.79 3.81
N VAL A 7 10.97 -21.69 3.40
CA VAL A 7 10.40 -20.49 2.85
C VAL A 7 9.00 -20.33 3.45
N TYR A 8 8.77 -19.13 3.98
CA TYR A 8 7.52 -18.65 4.59
C TYR A 8 7.13 -19.26 5.94
N ALA A 9 7.76 -18.79 7.02
CA ALA A 9 7.07 -18.62 8.28
C ALA A 9 6.30 -17.28 8.19
N ALA A 10 5.15 -17.30 7.54
CA ALA A 10 4.17 -16.23 7.71
C ALA A 10 3.78 -16.20 9.19
N CYS A 11 3.72 -15.02 9.77
CA CYS A 11 3.34 -14.75 11.14
C CYS A 11 1.98 -15.37 11.48
N ALA A 12 1.98 -16.58 12.05
CA ALA A 12 0.90 -17.07 12.86
C ALA A 12 1.42 -17.07 14.30
N VAL A 13 1.35 -15.95 14.98
CA VAL A 13 1.52 -15.87 16.43
C VAL A 13 0.25 -16.44 17.05
N VAL A 14 0.28 -17.72 17.39
CA VAL A 14 -0.71 -18.32 18.27
C VAL A 14 -0.43 -17.84 19.69
N VAL A 15 -1.13 -16.81 20.12
CA VAL A 15 -1.20 -16.45 21.54
C VAL A 15 -2.16 -17.43 22.22
N ALA A 16 -1.61 -18.43 22.89
CA ALA A 16 -2.36 -19.26 23.82
C ALA A 16 -2.65 -18.44 25.09
N ALA A 17 -3.81 -17.79 25.14
CA ALA A 17 -4.32 -17.19 26.37
C ALA A 17 -4.94 -18.28 27.24
N LEU A 18 -4.34 -18.54 28.40
CA LEU A 18 -4.96 -19.30 29.50
C LEU A 18 -6.16 -18.50 30.04
N VAL A 19 -7.37 -19.00 29.79
CA VAL A 19 -8.58 -18.51 30.43
C VAL A 19 -8.79 -19.28 31.74
N VAL A 20 -8.60 -18.60 32.87
CA VAL A 20 -9.12 -19.04 34.17
C VAL A 20 -10.54 -18.52 34.28
N GLY A 21 -11.49 -19.44 34.39
CA GLY A 21 -12.90 -19.13 34.47
C GLY A 21 -13.33 -18.54 35.81
N ALA A 22 -14.28 -17.63 35.76
CA ALA A 22 -15.20 -17.33 36.88
C ALA A 22 -16.60 -17.11 36.30
N ALA A 23 -17.51 -17.97 36.72
CA ALA A 23 -18.93 -17.91 36.37
C ALA A 23 -19.69 -16.99 37.34
N ALA A 24 -20.71 -16.27 36.85
CA ALA A 24 -21.88 -15.83 37.61
C ALA A 24 -22.93 -15.17 36.69
N PRO A 25 -24.18 -14.91 37.12
CA PRO A 25 -25.30 -15.69 36.60
C PRO A 25 -26.28 -14.91 35.72
N VAL A 26 -27.10 -15.69 35.02
CA VAL A 26 -28.24 -15.31 34.17
C VAL A 26 -29.31 -14.53 34.92
N ALA A 27 -29.81 -13.44 34.34
CA ALA A 27 -31.11 -12.87 34.72
C ALA A 27 -31.99 -12.73 33.46
N ALA A 28 -33.23 -13.15 33.63
CA ALA A 28 -34.25 -13.36 32.61
C ALA A 28 -34.89 -12.08 32.07
N ALA A 29 -35.36 -12.15 30.82
CA ALA A 29 -36.23 -11.17 30.19
C ALA A 29 -37.70 -11.40 30.59
N PRO A 30 -38.54 -10.34 30.65
CA PRO A 30 -39.98 -10.47 30.68
C PRO A 30 -40.62 -10.21 29.29
N PRO A 31 -41.90 -10.67 29.12
CA PRO A 31 -42.51 -10.85 27.82
C PRO A 31 -43.34 -9.65 27.29
N ASP A 32 -43.61 -9.70 26.00
CA ASP A 32 -44.59 -8.88 25.25
C ASP A 32 -46.02 -9.00 25.78
N PRO A 33 -46.82 -7.97 25.60
CA PRO A 33 -48.23 -8.21 25.28
C PRO A 33 -48.76 -7.37 24.08
N ALA A 34 -49.31 -8.12 23.17
CA ALA A 34 -50.53 -7.96 22.35
C ALA A 34 -51.18 -6.57 22.09
N ASP A 35 -51.41 -6.36 20.78
CA ASP A 35 -52.39 -5.46 20.15
C ASP A 35 -53.85 -5.80 20.54
N PRO A 36 -54.75 -4.81 20.56
CA PRO A 36 -55.78 -4.74 19.54
C PRO A 36 -56.35 -3.37 19.16
N GLY A 37 -56.68 -3.21 17.89
CA GLY A 37 -57.99 -2.69 17.50
C GLY A 37 -58.13 -1.19 17.15
N GLY A 38 -58.40 -1.00 15.89
CA GLY A 38 -58.70 0.15 15.13
C GLY A 38 -59.70 1.20 15.61
N SER A 39 -59.64 2.35 14.96
CA SER A 39 -60.79 3.07 14.38
C SER A 39 -60.30 4.32 13.61
N ALA A 40 -60.82 4.48 12.43
CA ALA A 40 -60.66 5.64 11.56
C ALA A 40 -61.47 6.82 12.10
N VAL A 41 -60.86 8.02 12.13
CA VAL A 41 -61.57 9.28 12.20
C VAL A 41 -61.02 10.24 11.16
N SER A 42 -61.91 10.58 10.24
CA SER A 42 -61.77 11.62 9.23
C SER A 42 -61.77 13.02 9.92
N GLY A 43 -60.69 13.78 9.74
CA GLY A 43 -60.60 15.17 10.20
C GLY A 43 -60.07 16.05 9.08
N THR A 44 -60.94 16.95 8.62
CA THR A 44 -60.67 18.00 7.65
C THR A 44 -59.55 18.94 8.13
N VAL A 45 -58.51 19.11 7.31
CA VAL A 45 -57.42 20.03 7.57
C VAL A 45 -57.77 21.42 6.99
N ALA A 46 -57.83 22.43 7.84
CA ALA A 46 -57.90 23.82 7.47
C ALA A 46 -56.52 24.34 6.95
N PRO A 47 -56.47 25.30 6.02
CA PRO A 47 -55.21 25.80 5.48
C PRO A 47 -54.43 26.60 6.53
N VAL A 48 -53.18 26.18 6.76
CA VAL A 48 -52.23 26.92 7.58
C VAL A 48 -51.74 28.14 6.80
N ALA A 49 -51.86 29.30 7.40
CA ALA A 49 -51.36 30.57 6.86
C ALA A 49 -49.83 30.52 6.66
N ALA A 50 -49.37 31.00 5.51
CA ALA A 50 -47.94 31.09 5.18
C ALA A 50 -47.24 32.01 6.18
N ALA A 51 -46.17 31.50 6.78
CA ALA A 51 -45.26 32.29 7.61
C ALA A 51 -44.56 33.37 6.77
N PRO A 52 -44.25 34.55 7.33
CA PRO A 52 -43.51 35.58 6.61
C PRO A 52 -42.12 35.11 6.24
N PRO A 53 -41.53 35.61 5.13
CA PRO A 53 -40.20 35.17 4.70
C PRO A 53 -39.17 35.49 5.78
N GLU A 54 -38.44 34.45 6.19
CA GLU A 54 -37.34 34.58 7.13
C GLU A 54 -36.27 35.52 6.53
N ALA A 55 -35.93 36.57 7.28
CA ALA A 55 -34.88 37.49 6.91
C ALA A 55 -33.59 36.73 6.66
N THR A 56 -33.06 36.80 5.45
CA THR A 56 -31.77 36.22 5.05
C THR A 56 -30.69 36.71 5.99
N ARG A 57 -30.23 35.82 6.90
CA ARG A 57 -28.98 36.01 7.63
C ARG A 57 -27.84 36.14 6.60
N PRO A 58 -26.86 37.03 6.82
CA PRO A 58 -25.70 37.11 5.94
C PRO A 58 -25.10 35.72 5.83
N GLY A 59 -25.01 35.19 4.62
CA GLY A 59 -24.59 33.83 4.34
C GLY A 59 -23.23 33.53 4.96
N GLY A 60 -23.17 32.48 5.76
CA GLY A 60 -21.92 31.85 6.08
C GLY A 60 -21.18 31.42 4.78
N PRO A 61 -19.88 31.11 4.84
CA PRO A 61 -19.13 30.80 3.64
C PRO A 61 -19.82 29.69 2.84
N SER A 62 -20.10 29.97 1.56
CA SER A 62 -20.61 29.00 0.61
C SER A 62 -19.52 27.91 0.39
N GLY A 63 -19.91 26.71 0.07
CA GLY A 63 -18.99 25.60 -0.25
C GLY A 63 -19.29 24.36 0.57
N ALA A 64 -18.85 23.21 0.04
CA ALA A 64 -19.00 21.91 0.67
C ALA A 64 -17.95 21.67 1.76
N VAL A 65 -18.20 20.72 2.61
CA VAL A 65 -17.19 20.11 3.47
C VAL A 65 -16.56 18.95 2.68
N GLY A 66 -15.24 18.83 2.71
CA GLY A 66 -14.53 17.65 2.21
C GLY A 66 -14.98 16.40 2.98
N ALA A 67 -15.08 15.28 2.30
CA ALA A 67 -15.43 14.01 2.95
C ALA A 67 -14.23 13.52 3.79
N PRO A 68 -14.47 12.93 4.97
CA PRO A 68 -13.42 12.41 5.85
C PRO A 68 -12.94 11.02 5.39
N GLY A 69 -12.96 10.75 4.10
CA GLY A 69 -12.53 9.50 3.48
C GLY A 69 -12.79 9.53 1.99
N VAL A 70 -12.15 8.62 1.26
CA VAL A 70 -12.30 8.46 -0.19
C VAL A 70 -13.13 7.23 -0.57
N GLY A 71 -13.73 6.56 0.41
CA GLY A 71 -14.62 5.41 0.22
C GLY A 71 -13.86 4.11 -0.01
N ASP A 72 -12.68 3.95 0.59
CA ASP A 72 -12.03 2.63 0.67
C ASP A 72 -12.82 1.74 1.64
N PRO A 73 -13.18 0.51 1.24
CA PRO A 73 -14.01 -0.36 2.08
C PRO A 73 -13.28 -0.91 3.30
N PHE A 74 -11.95 -1.01 3.27
CA PHE A 74 -11.15 -1.53 4.38
C PHE A 74 -10.69 -0.41 5.33
N PHE A 75 -10.40 0.76 4.78
CA PHE A 75 -9.94 1.93 5.52
C PHE A 75 -10.81 3.15 5.20
N PRO A 76 -12.06 3.17 5.69
CA PRO A 76 -13.06 4.18 5.26
C PRO A 76 -12.72 5.62 5.65
N LEU A 77 -11.82 5.81 6.63
CA LEU A 77 -11.34 7.11 7.08
C LEU A 77 -9.91 7.41 6.59
N ALA A 78 -9.33 6.59 5.73
CA ALA A 78 -8.03 6.88 5.14
C ALA A 78 -8.19 7.72 3.87
N GLY A 79 -7.42 8.81 3.81
CA GLY A 79 -7.52 9.83 2.78
C GLY A 79 -8.77 10.69 2.87
N ASN A 80 -8.80 11.79 2.16
CA ASN A 80 -9.79 12.84 2.31
C ASN A 80 -10.37 13.30 0.97
N GLY A 81 -11.68 13.40 0.88
CA GLY A 81 -12.37 13.88 -0.32
C GLY A 81 -12.31 15.39 -0.50
N GLY A 82 -12.30 15.82 -1.75
CA GLY A 82 -12.36 17.24 -2.11
C GLY A 82 -11.00 17.92 -2.30
N ILE A 83 -9.91 17.20 -2.06
CA ILE A 83 -8.53 17.67 -2.25
C ILE A 83 -7.76 16.70 -3.13
N ASP A 84 -6.64 17.18 -3.70
CA ASP A 84 -5.66 16.45 -4.48
C ASP A 84 -4.29 17.08 -4.19
N VAL A 85 -3.43 16.37 -3.46
CA VAL A 85 -2.14 16.89 -3.02
C VAL A 85 -1.11 16.70 -4.14
N GLN A 86 -0.48 17.78 -4.54
CA GLN A 86 0.50 17.78 -5.65
C GLN A 86 1.94 17.65 -5.17
N ASP A 87 2.22 18.14 -3.95
CA ASP A 87 3.59 18.18 -3.43
C ASP A 87 3.60 18.29 -1.90
N TYR A 88 4.50 17.54 -1.28
CA TYR A 88 4.84 17.63 0.15
C TYR A 88 6.27 18.13 0.31
N ASP A 89 6.47 19.26 1.01
CA ASP A 89 7.77 19.72 1.54
C ASP A 89 7.75 19.51 3.07
N LEU A 90 8.45 18.46 3.52
CA LEU A 90 8.53 18.06 4.93
C LEU A 90 9.89 18.48 5.49
N ARG A 91 9.91 19.46 6.39
CA ARG A 91 11.13 19.94 7.08
C ARG A 91 11.09 19.51 8.52
N LEU A 92 11.81 18.45 8.83
CA LEU A 92 11.66 17.69 10.05
C LEU A 92 12.98 17.61 10.83
N SER A 93 12.85 17.40 12.11
CA SER A 93 13.96 17.18 13.05
C SER A 93 13.55 16.08 14.01
N TYR A 94 14.41 15.07 14.17
CA TYR A 94 14.17 13.95 15.07
C TYR A 94 15.33 13.80 16.05
N ASN A 95 15.00 13.40 17.27
CA ASN A 95 15.96 13.10 18.33
C ASN A 95 15.72 11.68 18.87
N PRO A 96 16.54 10.68 18.49
CA PRO A 96 16.38 9.30 18.94
C PRO A 96 16.44 9.11 20.46
N ALA A 97 17.10 10.02 21.20
CA ALA A 97 17.17 9.91 22.65
C ALA A 97 15.85 10.23 23.37
N THR A 98 14.92 10.87 22.71
CA THR A 98 13.62 11.28 23.26
C THR A 98 12.45 10.89 22.37
N ASP A 99 12.69 10.23 21.25
CA ASP A 99 11.75 9.89 20.19
C ASP A 99 10.92 11.09 19.69
N ARG A 100 11.42 12.30 19.92
CA ARG A 100 10.69 13.52 19.56
C ARG A 100 10.92 13.90 18.11
N LEU A 101 9.84 13.94 17.36
CA LEU A 101 9.74 14.48 16.01
C LEU A 101 9.12 15.87 16.08
N GLU A 102 9.70 16.82 15.36
CA GLU A 102 9.13 18.16 15.20
C GLU A 102 9.46 18.73 13.84
N GLY A 103 8.62 19.61 13.35
CA GLY A 103 8.86 20.26 12.07
C GLY A 103 7.64 20.94 11.48
N THR A 104 7.72 21.11 10.17
CA THR A 104 6.67 21.77 9.38
C THR A 104 6.46 20.96 8.11
N ALA A 105 5.21 20.62 7.85
CA ALA A 105 4.76 20.14 6.55
C ALA A 105 4.16 21.32 5.75
N THR A 106 4.60 21.47 4.50
CA THR A 106 4.03 22.41 3.54
C THR A 106 3.46 21.58 2.39
N LEU A 107 2.16 21.64 2.20
CA LEU A 107 1.44 20.89 1.17
C LEU A 107 0.94 21.85 0.09
N ARG A 108 1.18 21.54 -1.17
CA ARG A 108 0.52 22.17 -2.31
C ARG A 108 -0.64 21.30 -2.76
N ILE A 109 -1.83 21.85 -2.72
CA ILE A 109 -3.08 21.12 -2.89
C ILE A 109 -3.93 21.80 -3.97
N VAL A 110 -4.67 21.00 -4.73
CA VAL A 110 -5.73 21.47 -5.64
C VAL A 110 -7.08 21.04 -5.07
N ALA A 111 -8.01 22.00 -4.95
CA ALA A 111 -9.37 21.69 -4.57
C ALA A 111 -10.11 21.00 -5.72
N THR A 112 -10.61 19.78 -5.53
CA THR A 112 -11.36 19.04 -6.54
C THR A 112 -12.86 19.39 -6.55
N GLN A 113 -13.31 20.13 -5.54
CA GLN A 113 -14.65 20.73 -5.41
C GLN A 113 -14.55 22.10 -4.73
N GLU A 114 -15.65 22.85 -4.64
CA GLU A 114 -15.70 24.07 -3.82
C GLU A 114 -15.71 23.71 -2.34
N LEU A 115 -14.72 24.19 -1.55
CA LEU A 115 -14.50 23.77 -0.17
C LEU A 115 -14.54 24.95 0.81
N ARG A 116 -15.37 24.84 1.84
CA ARG A 116 -15.32 25.67 3.05
C ARG A 116 -14.50 25.01 4.18
N ARG A 117 -14.29 23.70 4.14
CA ARG A 117 -13.46 22.89 5.04
C ARG A 117 -12.93 21.70 4.27
N PHE A 118 -11.72 21.28 4.57
CA PHE A 118 -11.11 20.02 4.15
C PHE A 118 -10.37 19.41 5.32
N ASP A 119 -10.04 18.13 5.21
CA ASP A 119 -9.39 17.38 6.27
C ASP A 119 -8.04 16.85 5.76
N LEU A 120 -7.10 16.56 6.67
CA LEU A 120 -5.86 15.82 6.46
C LEU A 120 -5.75 14.77 7.56
N ASP A 121 -5.17 13.63 7.26
CA ASP A 121 -4.90 12.59 8.23
C ASP A 121 -3.64 12.95 9.04
N LEU A 122 -3.74 13.05 10.35
CA LEU A 122 -2.60 13.26 11.25
C LEU A 122 -2.96 12.82 12.66
N ARG A 123 -2.17 11.91 13.23
CA ARG A 123 -2.39 11.40 14.59
C ARG A 123 -1.66 12.28 15.62
N LYS A 124 -2.23 12.42 16.79
CA LYS A 124 -1.73 12.85 18.13
C LYS A 124 -0.62 13.93 18.25
N PHE A 125 -0.21 14.64 17.22
CA PHE A 125 0.78 15.71 17.34
C PHE A 125 0.17 17.00 17.90
N THR A 126 0.96 17.75 18.67
CA THR A 126 0.66 19.13 19.03
C THR A 126 0.92 20.03 17.83
N LEU A 127 -0.04 20.89 17.50
CA LEU A 127 0.03 21.76 16.34
C LEU A 127 0.42 23.20 16.71
N GLY A 128 1.24 23.80 15.87
CA GLY A 128 1.38 25.25 15.82
C GLY A 128 0.22 25.90 15.05
N THR A 129 0.39 27.14 14.63
CA THR A 129 -0.61 27.85 13.83
C THR A 129 -0.64 27.26 12.40
N VAL A 130 -1.73 26.56 12.06
CA VAL A 130 -1.98 26.09 10.71
C VAL A 130 -2.42 27.25 9.83
N THR A 131 -1.85 27.35 8.62
CA THR A 131 -2.20 28.41 7.67
C THR A 131 -2.62 27.83 6.32
N VAL A 132 -3.55 28.51 5.65
CA VAL A 132 -3.93 28.28 4.26
C VAL A 132 -3.62 29.56 3.49
N ASP A 133 -2.76 29.48 2.47
CA ASP A 133 -2.22 30.63 1.71
C ASP A 133 -1.62 31.72 2.61
N GLY A 134 -0.92 31.31 3.67
CA GLY A 134 -0.30 32.20 4.65
C GLY A 134 -1.28 32.83 5.66
N VAL A 135 -2.57 32.53 5.57
CA VAL A 135 -3.61 33.06 6.49
C VAL A 135 -3.94 31.98 7.54
N PRO A 136 -3.92 32.31 8.84
CA PRO A 136 -4.31 31.36 9.89
C PRO A 136 -5.72 30.78 9.65
N ALA A 137 -5.83 29.47 9.66
CA ALA A 137 -7.07 28.72 9.54
C ALA A 137 -7.57 28.26 10.92
N ALA A 138 -8.87 28.07 11.06
CA ALA A 138 -9.40 27.37 12.22
C ALA A 138 -9.23 25.87 12.05
N ILE A 139 -8.89 25.18 13.15
CA ILE A 139 -8.68 23.74 13.16
C ILE A 139 -9.56 23.09 14.23
N THR A 140 -10.04 21.89 13.91
CA THR A 140 -10.62 20.94 14.87
C THR A 140 -10.04 19.56 14.60
N ARG A 141 -10.21 18.63 15.54
CA ARG A 141 -9.81 17.24 15.38
C ARG A 141 -10.97 16.31 15.62
N ASP A 142 -11.03 15.26 14.79
CA ASP A 142 -11.95 14.14 14.98
C ASP A 142 -11.16 12.84 14.72
N GLY A 143 -10.72 12.19 15.80
CA GLY A 143 -9.77 11.09 15.67
C GLY A 143 -8.46 11.50 14.98
N GLN A 144 -8.15 10.87 13.85
CA GLN A 144 -6.99 11.22 13.01
C GLN A 144 -7.27 12.40 12.06
N GLU A 145 -8.53 12.80 11.89
CA GLU A 145 -8.90 13.89 10.98
C GLU A 145 -8.45 15.24 11.55
N LEU A 146 -7.52 15.87 10.89
CA LEU A 146 -7.17 17.28 11.09
C LEU A 146 -8.06 18.13 10.18
N GLN A 147 -9.18 18.59 10.74
CA GLN A 147 -10.16 19.40 10.03
C GLN A 147 -9.70 20.84 9.93
N ILE A 148 -9.51 21.35 8.71
CA ILE A 148 -8.99 22.69 8.43
C ILE A 148 -10.07 23.53 7.76
N THR A 149 -10.41 24.67 8.42
CA THR A 149 -11.39 25.64 7.91
C THR A 149 -10.66 26.92 7.51
N PRO A 150 -10.41 27.14 6.22
CA PRO A 150 -9.77 28.35 5.72
C PRO A 150 -10.69 29.56 5.90
N LYS A 151 -10.15 30.78 5.95
CA LYS A 151 -10.92 32.03 6.09
C LYS A 151 -11.78 32.34 4.86
N ARG A 152 -11.44 31.75 3.71
CA ARG A 152 -12.16 31.92 2.45
C ARG A 152 -12.48 30.54 1.86
N THR A 153 -13.63 30.44 1.23
CA THR A 153 -13.99 29.27 0.44
C THR A 153 -12.97 29.06 -0.68
N LEU A 154 -12.47 27.84 -0.81
CA LEU A 154 -11.58 27.41 -1.88
C LEU A 154 -12.42 26.99 -3.08
N ARG A 155 -12.16 27.60 -4.25
CA ARG A 155 -12.91 27.28 -5.48
C ARG A 155 -12.43 25.95 -6.07
N LYS A 156 -13.31 25.19 -6.69
CA LYS A 156 -12.92 24.01 -7.48
C LYS A 156 -11.85 24.39 -8.51
N GLY A 157 -10.80 23.57 -8.58
CA GLY A 157 -9.64 23.77 -9.46
C GLY A 157 -8.62 24.80 -8.95
N ALA A 158 -8.86 25.45 -7.81
CA ALA A 158 -7.88 26.37 -7.23
C ALA A 158 -6.75 25.60 -6.55
N ALA A 159 -5.51 25.96 -6.87
CA ALA A 159 -4.35 25.55 -6.10
C ALA A 159 -4.21 26.44 -4.85
N PHE A 160 -3.84 25.83 -3.73
CA PHE A 160 -3.59 26.52 -2.46
C PHE A 160 -2.48 25.81 -1.68
N THR A 161 -1.90 26.50 -0.71
CA THR A 161 -0.82 25.99 0.13
C THR A 161 -1.29 25.88 1.57
N VAL A 162 -1.05 24.72 2.17
CA VAL A 162 -1.30 24.48 3.60
C VAL A 162 0.05 24.33 4.31
N VAL A 163 0.23 25.04 5.42
CA VAL A 163 1.42 24.90 6.27
C VAL A 163 0.98 24.44 7.65
N VAL A 164 1.52 23.30 8.07
CA VAL A 164 1.21 22.65 9.35
C VAL A 164 2.50 22.50 10.15
N PRO A 165 2.75 23.37 11.13
CA PRO A 165 3.80 23.15 12.13
C PRO A 165 3.31 22.13 13.17
N TYR A 166 4.12 21.13 13.52
CA TYR A 166 3.72 20.10 14.48
C TYR A 166 4.92 19.54 15.24
N ALA A 167 4.65 18.98 16.42
CA ALA A 167 5.66 18.34 17.25
C ALA A 167 5.03 17.30 18.18
N GLY A 168 5.73 16.20 18.41
CA GLY A 168 5.29 15.13 19.31
C GLY A 168 6.24 13.95 19.29
N VAL A 169 5.84 12.88 19.95
CA VAL A 169 6.44 11.56 19.82
C VAL A 169 5.57 10.78 18.84
N PRO A 170 6.11 10.32 17.72
CA PRO A 170 5.36 9.44 16.82
C PRO A 170 4.90 8.17 17.55
N GLU A 171 3.70 7.74 17.28
CA GLU A 171 3.19 6.46 17.76
C GLU A 171 2.99 5.55 16.55
N PRO A 172 3.58 4.33 16.55
CA PRO A 172 3.29 3.36 15.50
C PRO A 172 1.80 3.11 15.35
N VAL A 173 1.36 2.89 14.13
CA VAL A 173 0.02 2.45 13.81
C VAL A 173 0.00 0.93 13.91
N VAL A 174 -1.04 0.37 14.51
CA VAL A 174 -1.26 -1.07 14.54
C VAL A 174 -2.46 -1.36 13.67
N ASP A 175 -2.24 -2.20 12.67
CA ASP A 175 -3.25 -2.58 11.70
C ASP A 175 -4.14 -3.72 12.17
N PRO A 176 -5.27 -3.94 11.49
CA PRO A 176 -6.19 -5.01 11.82
C PRO A 176 -5.59 -6.42 11.82
N ASP A 177 -4.51 -6.67 11.10
CA ASP A 177 -3.75 -7.93 11.11
C ASP A 177 -2.74 -8.04 12.27
N GLY A 178 -2.54 -6.94 13.01
CA GLY A 178 -1.64 -6.85 14.16
C GLY A 178 -0.23 -6.39 13.80
N SER A 179 0.08 -6.11 12.53
CA SER A 179 1.34 -5.51 12.11
C SER A 179 1.48 -4.06 12.61
N SER A 180 2.71 -3.59 12.74
CA SER A 180 3.00 -2.20 13.15
C SER A 180 3.65 -1.45 11.99
N GLU A 181 3.20 -0.23 11.74
CA GLU A 181 3.66 0.64 10.67
C GLU A 181 3.80 2.10 11.13
N GLY A 182 4.13 3.00 10.21
CA GLY A 182 4.37 4.41 10.48
C GLY A 182 5.83 4.67 10.86
N PHE A 183 6.04 5.43 11.88
CA PHE A 183 7.36 5.78 12.39
C PHE A 183 7.67 4.91 13.62
N VAL A 184 8.37 3.80 13.39
CA VAL A 184 8.65 2.78 14.41
C VAL A 184 10.05 3.02 15.00
N PRO A 185 10.19 3.41 16.28
CA PRO A 185 11.48 3.64 16.90
C PRO A 185 12.35 2.38 16.91
N THR A 186 13.64 2.54 16.61
CA THR A 186 14.66 1.50 16.73
C THR A 186 15.70 1.89 17.77
N LYS A 187 16.68 1.03 18.03
CA LYS A 187 17.71 1.27 19.04
C LYS A 187 18.51 2.56 18.82
N ASP A 188 18.69 3.00 17.58
CA ASP A 188 19.53 4.15 17.24
C ASP A 188 18.89 5.14 16.26
N GLY A 189 17.61 4.93 15.95
CA GLY A 189 16.85 5.77 15.03
C GLY A 189 15.37 5.41 14.95
N ALA A 190 14.89 5.19 13.75
CA ALA A 190 13.54 4.71 13.46
C ALA A 190 13.47 4.08 12.07
N VAL A 191 12.76 2.98 11.92
CA VAL A 191 12.35 2.46 10.63
C VAL A 191 10.99 3.07 10.27
N VAL A 192 10.84 3.50 9.01
CA VAL A 192 9.61 4.18 8.56
C VAL A 192 9.03 3.44 7.37
N VAL A 193 7.89 2.81 7.60
CA VAL A 193 7.09 2.00 6.67
C VAL A 193 5.61 2.33 6.91
N ASN A 194 4.78 2.46 5.88
CA ASN A 194 3.47 3.08 6.06
C ASN A 194 2.32 2.33 5.37
N GLU A 195 2.51 1.12 4.93
CA GLU A 195 1.45 0.36 4.29
C GLU A 195 0.62 -0.42 5.33
N PRO A 196 -0.71 -0.21 5.32
CA PRO A 196 -1.53 0.54 4.37
C PRO A 196 -1.85 1.99 4.78
N GLN A 197 -1.67 2.42 6.06
CA GLN A 197 -2.20 3.67 6.60
C GLN A 197 -1.28 4.33 7.66
N GLY A 198 0.02 4.12 7.56
CA GLY A 198 1.01 4.57 8.57
C GLY A 198 1.42 6.03 8.48
N SER A 199 1.23 6.68 7.33
CA SER A 199 1.70 8.04 7.09
C SER A 199 1.20 9.07 8.11
N PRO A 200 -0.06 9.05 8.59
CA PRO A 200 -0.57 9.96 9.61
C PRO A 200 0.14 9.86 10.96
N GLY A 201 0.86 8.78 11.18
CA GLY A 201 1.68 8.55 12.38
C GLY A 201 2.88 9.48 12.50
N TRP A 202 3.28 10.20 11.41
CA TRP A 202 4.45 11.06 11.46
C TRP A 202 4.39 12.34 10.62
N TYR A 203 3.46 12.48 9.65
CA TYR A 203 3.20 13.75 8.95
C TYR A 203 1.74 13.88 8.53
N PRO A 204 1.22 15.12 8.34
CA PRO A 204 -0.14 15.31 7.83
C PRO A 204 -0.20 14.88 6.37
N ALA A 205 -1.03 13.88 6.07
CA ALA A 205 -1.16 13.27 4.76
C ALA A 205 -2.60 13.34 4.23
N ASN A 206 -2.77 13.16 2.94
CA ASN A 206 -3.99 12.64 2.35
C ASN A 206 -3.75 11.15 2.11
N ASP A 207 -3.95 10.33 3.16
CA ASP A 207 -3.40 8.98 3.27
C ASP A 207 -4.23 7.95 2.49
N THR A 208 -4.08 7.97 1.20
CA THR A 208 -4.75 7.05 0.28
C THR A 208 -3.83 6.73 -0.90
N PRO A 209 -3.82 5.49 -1.41
CA PRO A 209 -3.06 5.15 -2.62
C PRO A 209 -3.49 5.94 -3.86
N ARG A 210 -4.67 6.59 -3.82
CA ARG A 210 -5.21 7.40 -4.94
C ARG A 210 -4.55 8.75 -5.10
N ASP A 211 -4.00 9.33 -4.03
CA ASP A 211 -3.43 10.68 -4.03
C ASP A 211 -1.91 10.61 -4.08
N LYS A 212 -1.39 10.60 -5.30
CA LYS A 212 0.04 10.56 -5.57
C LYS A 212 0.60 11.97 -5.71
N ALA A 213 1.68 12.26 -4.99
CA ALA A 213 2.34 13.55 -4.98
C ALA A 213 3.84 13.44 -5.19
N THR A 214 4.52 14.58 -5.40
CA THR A 214 5.98 14.70 -5.27
C THR A 214 6.37 15.02 -3.83
N TYR A 215 7.59 14.63 -3.43
CA TYR A 215 8.05 14.83 -2.06
C TYR A 215 9.43 15.46 -2.00
N THR A 216 9.59 16.40 -1.07
CA THR A 216 10.89 16.87 -0.59
C THR A 216 10.92 16.68 0.93
N ILE A 217 11.84 15.83 1.41
CA ILE A 217 11.96 15.53 2.86
C ILE A 217 13.34 15.99 3.32
N ALA A 218 13.37 17.03 4.14
CA ALA A 218 14.58 17.49 4.83
C ALA A 218 14.54 17.03 6.29
N MET A 219 15.31 16.00 6.65
CA MET A 219 15.39 15.44 7.99
C MET A 219 16.68 15.85 8.68
N THR A 220 16.56 16.51 9.82
CA THR A 220 17.69 16.91 10.67
C THR A 220 17.80 15.96 11.86
N VAL A 221 18.96 15.31 11.99
CA VAL A 221 19.26 14.32 13.04
C VAL A 221 20.58 14.67 13.76
N PRO A 222 20.86 14.11 14.95
CA PRO A 222 22.16 14.23 15.58
C PRO A 222 23.29 13.71 14.70
N ALA A 223 24.49 14.27 14.84
CA ALA A 223 25.68 13.79 14.15
C ALA A 223 25.90 12.28 14.43
N GLY A 224 26.21 11.50 13.38
CA GLY A 224 26.40 10.05 13.47
C GLY A 224 25.12 9.23 13.18
N VAL A 225 23.96 9.88 13.06
CA VAL A 225 22.74 9.27 12.54
C VAL A 225 22.59 9.65 11.07
N THR A 226 22.24 8.70 10.23
CA THR A 226 21.93 8.90 8.80
C THR A 226 20.43 8.86 8.62
N ALA A 227 19.89 9.76 7.79
CA ALA A 227 18.50 9.72 7.36
C ALA A 227 18.44 9.34 5.88
N VAL A 228 17.67 8.32 5.53
CA VAL A 228 17.54 7.79 4.17
C VAL A 228 16.07 7.81 3.75
N GLY A 229 15.78 8.54 2.66
CA GLY A 229 14.42 8.69 2.15
C GLY A 229 14.27 8.27 0.68
N ASN A 230 13.06 8.41 0.16
CA ASN A 230 12.73 8.13 -1.23
C ASN A 230 13.47 9.07 -2.20
N GLY A 231 13.61 8.64 -3.45
CA GLY A 231 14.20 9.44 -4.52
C GLY A 231 15.70 9.68 -4.38
N ALA A 232 16.17 10.84 -4.77
CA ALA A 232 17.58 11.22 -4.78
C ALA A 232 17.98 12.05 -3.55
N LEU A 233 19.16 11.79 -3.00
CA LEU A 233 19.78 12.68 -2.02
C LEU A 233 20.25 13.95 -2.72
N VAL A 234 19.58 15.08 -2.45
CA VAL A 234 19.92 16.37 -3.10
C VAL A 234 20.87 17.21 -2.28
N SER A 235 20.90 17.05 -0.95
CA SER A 235 21.91 17.70 -0.10
C SER A 235 22.08 17.00 1.24
N GLN A 236 23.30 17.14 1.79
CA GLN A 236 23.66 16.76 3.15
C GLN A 236 24.47 17.89 3.75
N THR A 237 23.99 18.50 4.83
CA THR A 237 24.66 19.62 5.48
C THR A 237 24.77 19.39 6.97
N SER A 238 25.94 19.68 7.56
CA SER A 238 26.18 19.50 9.00
C SER A 238 26.49 20.84 9.65
N ALA A 239 25.82 21.13 10.76
CA ALA A 239 26.05 22.30 11.59
C ALA A 239 25.63 22.04 13.05
N GLY A 240 26.33 22.58 14.01
CA GLY A 240 25.95 22.51 15.44
C GLY A 240 25.77 21.11 16.01
N GLY A 241 26.55 20.12 15.55
CA GLY A 241 26.44 18.74 16.03
C GLY A 241 25.22 17.97 15.45
N ARG A 242 24.61 18.49 14.39
CA ARG A 242 23.47 17.88 13.68
C ARG A 242 23.76 17.81 12.19
N THR A 243 23.09 16.90 11.50
CA THR A 243 23.15 16.75 10.05
C THR A 243 21.73 16.77 9.48
N THR A 244 21.54 17.57 8.43
CA THR A 244 20.29 17.59 7.65
C THR A 244 20.52 16.88 6.33
N PHE A 245 19.73 15.86 6.07
CA PHE A 245 19.66 15.15 4.80
C PHE A 245 18.40 15.61 4.06
N THR A 246 18.56 16.05 2.81
CA THR A 246 17.41 16.45 1.97
C THR A 246 17.27 15.46 0.83
N TRP A 247 16.17 14.75 0.81
CA TRP A 247 15.78 13.79 -0.20
C TRP A 247 14.68 14.36 -1.08
N ARG A 248 14.65 13.96 -2.35
CA ARG A 248 13.62 14.39 -3.28
C ARG A 248 13.13 13.24 -4.13
N GLU A 249 11.81 12.99 -4.06
CA GLU A 249 11.09 12.13 -4.99
C GLU A 249 10.31 13.01 -5.97
N ARG A 250 10.67 12.90 -7.25
CA ARG A 250 10.09 13.75 -8.33
C ARG A 250 8.94 13.11 -9.05
N PHE A 251 8.79 11.80 -8.89
CA PHE A 251 7.73 11.04 -9.52
C PHE A 251 6.54 10.94 -8.57
N PRO A 252 5.32 10.86 -9.11
CA PRO A 252 4.13 10.68 -8.28
C PRO A 252 4.25 9.43 -7.40
N MET A 253 4.13 9.61 -6.09
CA MET A 253 4.27 8.58 -5.07
C MET A 253 3.07 8.62 -4.12
N ALA A 254 2.46 7.47 -3.87
CA ALA A 254 1.40 7.34 -2.87
C ALA A 254 1.96 7.52 -1.45
N PRO A 255 1.18 8.03 -0.48
CA PRO A 255 1.66 8.26 0.87
C PRO A 255 2.22 7.01 1.55
N TYR A 256 1.62 5.83 1.37
CA TYR A 256 2.07 4.59 2.00
C TYR A 256 3.50 4.17 1.59
N LEU A 257 3.99 4.62 0.43
CA LEU A 257 5.34 4.36 -0.08
C LEU A 257 6.42 5.29 0.48
N THR A 258 6.02 6.30 1.29
CA THR A 258 6.96 7.28 1.84
C THR A 258 7.84 6.65 2.91
N THR A 259 9.15 6.93 2.88
CA THR A 259 10.06 6.58 3.97
C THR A 259 11.03 7.72 4.28
N ILE A 260 11.44 7.80 5.52
CA ILE A 260 12.61 8.53 6.00
C ILE A 260 13.20 7.73 7.18
N THR A 261 13.82 6.62 6.87
CA THR A 261 14.40 5.69 7.85
C THR A 261 15.70 6.23 8.41
N LEU A 262 15.88 6.13 9.71
CA LEU A 262 16.95 6.77 10.49
C LEU A 262 17.75 5.73 11.27
N GLY A 263 19.08 5.76 11.17
CA GLY A 263 19.96 4.84 11.89
C GLY A 263 21.43 5.09 11.61
N LYS A 264 22.28 4.22 12.11
CA LYS A 264 23.71 4.23 11.80
C LYS A 264 23.99 3.33 10.61
N PHE A 265 23.73 3.83 9.43
CA PHE A 265 23.89 3.05 8.22
C PHE A 265 25.28 3.17 7.59
N GLY A 266 25.83 2.02 7.14
CA GLY A 266 26.85 1.97 6.11
C GLY A 266 26.22 2.21 4.75
N VAL A 267 26.68 3.24 4.03
CA VAL A 267 26.12 3.62 2.73
C VAL A 267 27.04 3.19 1.60
N THR A 268 26.48 2.55 0.59
CA THR A 268 27.14 2.20 -0.67
C THR A 268 26.38 2.84 -1.84
N THR A 269 27.09 3.54 -2.70
CA THR A 269 26.54 4.12 -3.94
C THR A 269 27.18 3.45 -5.16
N GLY A 270 26.43 3.37 -6.25
CA GLY A 270 26.87 2.72 -7.48
C GLY A 270 25.89 2.96 -8.63
N ARG A 271 25.72 1.95 -9.49
CA ARG A 271 24.79 2.03 -10.63
C ARG A 271 24.20 0.65 -10.95
N ALA A 272 22.93 0.66 -11.34
CA ALA A 272 22.26 -0.44 -12.02
C ALA A 272 22.03 -0.02 -13.48
N GLY A 273 22.93 -0.40 -14.38
CA GLY A 273 22.98 0.16 -15.74
C GLY A 273 23.21 1.68 -15.73
N SER A 274 22.25 2.45 -16.24
CA SER A 274 22.28 3.92 -16.21
C SER A 274 21.72 4.52 -14.90
N ILE A 275 21.07 3.73 -14.06
CA ILE A 275 20.33 4.21 -12.88
C ILE A 275 21.29 4.30 -11.69
N PRO A 276 21.42 5.46 -11.01
CA PRO A 276 22.18 5.58 -9.77
C PRO A 276 21.60 4.69 -8.67
N THR A 277 22.48 4.07 -7.87
CA THR A 277 22.04 3.27 -6.71
C THR A 277 22.46 3.91 -5.39
N TYR A 278 21.61 3.76 -4.38
CA TYR A 278 21.88 4.16 -3.01
C TYR A 278 21.41 3.04 -2.06
N VAL A 279 22.35 2.35 -1.43
CA VAL A 279 22.08 1.22 -0.54
C VAL A 279 22.58 1.59 0.86
N ALA A 280 21.69 1.59 1.83
CA ALA A 280 21.97 1.86 3.23
C ALA A 280 21.73 0.60 4.06
N VAL A 281 22.73 0.17 4.85
CA VAL A 281 22.64 -1.08 5.60
C VAL A 281 23.14 -0.84 7.03
N ASP A 282 22.36 -1.27 8.02
CA ASP A 282 22.82 -1.35 9.40
C ASP A 282 24.08 -2.22 9.49
N PRO A 283 25.13 -1.78 10.19
CA PRO A 283 26.39 -2.53 10.26
C PRO A 283 26.24 -3.97 10.74
N THR A 284 25.24 -4.26 11.59
CA THR A 284 24.98 -5.61 12.09
C THR A 284 24.40 -6.54 11.03
N GLN A 285 23.73 -5.99 10.01
CA GLN A 285 23.14 -6.70 8.89
C GLN A 285 24.08 -6.78 7.66
N ALA A 286 25.18 -6.03 7.65
CA ALA A 286 26.02 -5.82 6.47
C ALA A 286 26.57 -7.13 5.87
N ALA A 287 27.09 -8.02 6.71
CA ALA A 287 27.68 -9.28 6.24
C ALA A 287 26.64 -10.23 5.61
N ALA A 288 25.44 -10.30 6.20
CA ALA A 288 24.36 -11.13 5.72
C ALA A 288 23.72 -10.56 4.43
N SER A 289 23.56 -9.23 4.35
CA SER A 289 22.93 -8.56 3.21
C SER A 289 23.82 -8.48 1.96
N ALA A 290 25.15 -8.40 2.15
CA ALA A 290 26.07 -8.13 1.06
C ALA A 290 26.01 -9.10 -0.14
N PRO A 291 25.83 -10.42 0.02
CA PRO A 291 25.71 -11.34 -1.11
C PRO A 291 24.50 -11.04 -2.00
N VAL A 292 23.37 -10.74 -1.39
CA VAL A 292 22.09 -10.50 -2.09
C VAL A 292 22.06 -9.09 -2.69
N LEU A 293 22.44 -8.07 -1.93
CA LEU A 293 22.43 -6.68 -2.41
C LEU A 293 23.37 -6.44 -3.61
N ARG A 294 24.43 -7.24 -3.76
CA ARG A 294 25.28 -7.19 -4.97
C ARG A 294 24.54 -7.59 -6.24
N ARG A 295 23.44 -8.34 -6.14
CA ARG A 295 22.60 -8.75 -7.27
C ARG A 295 21.54 -7.71 -7.67
N LEU A 296 21.34 -6.64 -6.88
CA LEU A 296 20.36 -5.59 -7.19
C LEU A 296 20.45 -5.08 -8.65
N PRO A 297 21.63 -4.77 -9.22
CA PRO A 297 21.71 -4.35 -10.62
C PRO A 297 21.24 -5.40 -11.63
N GLU A 298 21.51 -6.68 -11.36
CA GLU A 298 21.05 -7.81 -12.18
C GLU A 298 19.54 -7.95 -12.11
N MET A 299 18.95 -7.86 -10.90
CA MET A 299 17.51 -7.93 -10.68
C MET A 299 16.77 -6.78 -11.37
N VAL A 300 17.29 -5.55 -11.28
CA VAL A 300 16.74 -4.41 -12.00
C VAL A 300 16.78 -4.62 -13.52
N ALA A 301 17.88 -5.16 -14.06
CA ALA A 301 17.99 -5.45 -15.49
C ALA A 301 16.99 -6.54 -15.93
N PHE A 302 16.81 -7.58 -15.11
CA PHE A 302 15.82 -8.63 -15.33
C PHE A 302 14.39 -8.08 -15.36
N LEU A 303 14.01 -7.26 -14.38
CA LEU A 303 12.69 -6.67 -14.30
C LEU A 303 12.43 -5.68 -15.45
N GLN A 304 13.45 -4.94 -15.90
CA GLN A 304 13.35 -4.12 -17.10
C GLN A 304 13.11 -4.92 -18.38
N ASP A 305 13.75 -6.08 -18.53
CA ASP A 305 13.50 -6.99 -19.66
C ASP A 305 12.07 -7.52 -19.63
N LEU A 306 11.57 -7.83 -18.44
CA LEU A 306 10.26 -8.41 -18.24
C LEU A 306 9.13 -7.40 -18.49
N TYR A 307 9.22 -6.21 -17.89
CA TYR A 307 8.13 -5.25 -17.75
C TYR A 307 8.33 -3.94 -18.54
N GLY A 308 9.56 -3.59 -18.85
CA GLY A 308 9.91 -2.34 -19.50
C GLY A 308 10.83 -1.45 -18.64
N PRO A 309 11.17 -0.24 -19.11
CA PRO A 309 12.15 0.62 -18.44
C PRO A 309 11.81 0.88 -16.96
N TYR A 310 12.83 0.90 -16.10
CA TYR A 310 12.69 1.27 -14.69
C TYR A 310 12.01 2.65 -14.55
N PRO A 311 11.00 2.78 -13.67
CA PRO A 311 10.14 3.98 -13.69
C PRO A 311 10.77 5.23 -13.06
N PHE A 312 11.80 5.12 -12.24
CA PHE A 312 12.29 6.21 -11.40
C PHE A 312 13.73 6.62 -11.70
N GLU A 313 14.21 7.70 -11.06
CA GLU A 313 15.57 8.21 -11.30
C GLU A 313 16.68 7.55 -10.49
N THR A 314 16.32 6.82 -9.41
CA THR A 314 17.26 6.10 -8.53
C THR A 314 16.66 4.77 -8.10
N VAL A 315 17.51 3.83 -7.73
CA VAL A 315 17.10 2.57 -7.10
C VAL A 315 18.02 2.26 -5.93
N GLY A 316 17.56 1.53 -4.95
CA GLY A 316 18.39 1.15 -3.81
C GLY A 316 17.70 0.19 -2.87
N ALA A 317 18.18 0.18 -1.62
CA ALA A 317 17.61 -0.59 -0.52
C ALA A 317 18.00 0.05 0.81
N ILE A 318 17.17 -0.09 1.81
CA ILE A 318 17.44 0.25 3.19
C ILE A 318 17.29 -1.03 4.01
N VAL A 319 18.35 -1.49 4.66
CA VAL A 319 18.32 -2.66 5.54
C VAL A 319 18.59 -2.20 6.95
N ASP A 320 17.58 -2.19 7.78
CA ASP A 320 17.69 -1.84 9.20
C ASP A 320 17.82 -3.11 10.07
N ASN A 321 18.01 -2.93 11.35
CA ASN A 321 17.97 -3.98 12.35
C ASN A 321 16.77 -3.77 13.27
N ALA A 322 15.59 -4.09 12.73
CA ALA A 322 14.28 -3.92 13.37
C ALA A 322 13.44 -5.22 13.24
N PRO A 323 13.97 -6.39 13.70
CA PRO A 323 13.35 -7.69 13.43
C PRO A 323 11.96 -7.87 14.05
N GLU A 324 11.58 -7.01 14.99
CA GLU A 324 10.23 -6.93 15.57
C GLU A 324 9.17 -6.39 14.60
N LEU A 325 9.58 -5.71 13.53
CA LEU A 325 8.67 -5.29 12.46
C LEU A 325 8.09 -6.51 11.72
N GLY A 326 8.96 -7.46 11.35
CA GLY A 326 8.56 -8.76 10.83
C GLY A 326 8.33 -8.83 9.32
N TYR A 327 8.49 -7.74 8.57
CA TYR A 327 8.26 -7.67 7.11
C TYR A 327 9.22 -6.70 6.42
N ALA A 328 9.21 -6.74 5.08
CA ALA A 328 9.82 -5.75 4.21
C ALA A 328 8.72 -4.91 3.54
N LEU A 329 9.07 -3.75 3.01
CA LEU A 329 8.13 -2.87 2.30
C LEU A 329 8.79 -2.23 1.08
N GLU A 330 8.08 -2.20 -0.03
CA GLU A 330 8.49 -1.71 -1.33
C GLU A 330 8.69 -0.20 -1.43
N THR A 331 8.89 0.53 -0.34
CA THR A 331 8.96 2.00 -0.38
C THR A 331 9.66 2.54 -1.63
N GLN A 332 9.00 3.46 -2.33
CA GLN A 332 9.38 3.88 -3.69
C GLN A 332 10.86 4.24 -3.80
N THR A 333 11.56 3.67 -4.77
CA THR A 333 12.99 3.78 -5.08
C THR A 333 13.95 3.07 -4.13
N LYS A 334 13.57 2.78 -2.90
CA LYS A 334 14.43 2.10 -1.91
C LYS A 334 13.57 1.28 -0.96
N PRO A 335 13.24 0.03 -1.33
CA PRO A 335 12.59 -0.89 -0.40
C PRO A 335 13.28 -0.94 0.95
N VAL A 336 12.49 -1.01 2.01
CA VAL A 336 12.92 -1.11 3.40
C VAL A 336 12.81 -2.55 3.87
N PHE A 337 13.86 -3.05 4.50
CA PHE A 337 13.94 -4.38 5.06
C PHE A 337 14.23 -4.29 6.56
N ASP A 338 13.50 -5.02 7.37
CA ASP A 338 13.67 -5.10 8.83
C ASP A 338 14.92 -5.87 9.26
N ARG A 339 15.50 -6.63 8.33
CA ARG A 339 16.71 -7.46 8.44
C ARG A 339 17.32 -7.73 7.07
N ALA A 340 18.45 -8.43 7.05
CA ALA A 340 19.05 -8.88 5.79
C ALA A 340 18.04 -9.70 4.95
N PRO A 341 17.68 -9.22 3.74
CA PRO A 341 16.77 -9.96 2.88
C PRO A 341 17.43 -11.20 2.30
N ASP A 342 16.63 -12.20 1.97
CA ASP A 342 17.03 -13.24 1.03
C ASP A 342 16.85 -12.74 -0.43
N GLU A 343 17.21 -13.58 -1.38
CA GLU A 343 17.22 -13.23 -2.80
C GLU A 343 15.82 -12.97 -3.34
N LEU A 344 14.84 -13.78 -2.96
CA LEU A 344 13.48 -13.66 -3.47
C LEU A 344 12.77 -12.47 -2.84
N THR A 345 12.98 -12.22 -1.55
CA THR A 345 12.46 -11.02 -0.88
C THR A 345 12.99 -9.74 -1.53
N LEU A 346 14.32 -9.65 -1.82
CA LEU A 346 14.84 -8.47 -2.52
C LEU A 346 14.22 -8.29 -3.91
N LEU A 347 14.03 -9.39 -4.65
CA LEU A 347 13.43 -9.34 -5.97
C LEU A 347 11.95 -8.93 -5.91
N HIS A 348 11.20 -9.44 -4.93
CA HIS A 348 9.81 -9.12 -4.65
C HIS A 348 9.65 -7.60 -4.49
N GLU A 349 10.36 -7.03 -3.52
CA GLU A 349 10.30 -5.60 -3.24
C GLU A 349 10.77 -4.73 -4.42
N LEU A 350 11.75 -5.20 -5.19
CA LEU A 350 12.17 -4.48 -6.41
C LEU A 350 11.13 -4.56 -7.53
N SER A 351 10.33 -5.62 -7.61
CA SER A 351 9.30 -5.75 -8.66
C SER A 351 8.12 -4.82 -8.44
N HIS A 352 7.82 -4.50 -7.19
CA HIS A 352 6.81 -3.50 -6.83
C HIS A 352 7.10 -2.12 -7.41
N GLN A 353 8.36 -1.79 -7.72
CA GLN A 353 8.67 -0.51 -8.36
C GLN A 353 7.89 -0.30 -9.67
N TRP A 354 7.50 -1.39 -10.36
CA TRP A 354 6.60 -1.36 -11.52
C TRP A 354 5.13 -1.52 -11.11
N TYR A 355 4.82 -2.54 -10.30
CA TYR A 355 3.45 -2.91 -9.90
C TYR A 355 3.27 -2.79 -8.37
N GLY A 356 2.84 -1.64 -7.94
CA GLY A 356 2.77 -1.14 -6.58
C GLY A 356 3.05 0.35 -6.58
N ASP A 357 4.26 0.72 -6.97
CA ASP A 357 4.75 2.09 -6.91
C ASP A 357 4.37 2.89 -8.16
N ALA A 358 4.85 2.49 -9.34
CA ALA A 358 4.53 3.20 -10.58
C ALA A 358 3.06 2.99 -10.97
N VAL A 359 2.56 1.77 -10.93
CA VAL A 359 1.16 1.40 -11.15
C VAL A 359 0.55 1.00 -9.82
N THR A 360 -0.22 1.88 -9.20
CA THR A 360 -0.76 1.70 -7.85
C THR A 360 -2.27 1.42 -7.90
N LEU A 361 -2.77 0.62 -6.98
CA LEU A 361 -4.20 0.33 -6.85
C LEU A 361 -5.03 1.58 -6.48
N ARG A 362 -6.35 1.52 -6.73
CA ARG A 362 -7.30 2.56 -6.30
C ARG A 362 -7.92 2.26 -4.94
N GLN A 363 -8.06 1.00 -4.59
CA GLN A 363 -8.67 0.54 -3.35
C GLN A 363 -7.92 -0.68 -2.85
N TRP A 364 -7.77 -0.77 -1.55
CA TRP A 364 -7.02 -1.84 -0.91
C TRP A 364 -7.48 -3.27 -1.26
N PRO A 365 -8.77 -3.57 -1.48
CA PRO A 365 -9.17 -4.92 -1.92
C PRO A 365 -8.54 -5.40 -3.23
N ASP A 366 -8.00 -4.49 -4.05
CA ASP A 366 -7.30 -4.83 -5.30
C ASP A 366 -5.81 -5.19 -5.09
N ILE A 367 -5.32 -5.37 -3.84
CA ILE A 367 -3.90 -5.55 -3.47
C ILE A 367 -3.21 -6.73 -4.19
N TRP A 368 -3.94 -7.74 -4.62
CA TRP A 368 -3.38 -8.81 -5.43
C TRP A 368 -2.70 -8.32 -6.73
N LEU A 369 -3.08 -7.11 -7.22
CA LEU A 369 -2.43 -6.44 -8.36
C LEU A 369 -0.98 -6.02 -8.05
N HIS A 370 -0.61 -5.95 -6.78
CA HIS A 370 0.75 -5.73 -6.31
C HIS A 370 1.38 -7.07 -5.94
N GLU A 371 0.85 -7.74 -4.93
CA GLU A 371 1.44 -8.92 -4.33
C GLU A 371 1.50 -10.14 -5.26
N GLY A 372 0.44 -10.37 -6.01
CA GLY A 372 0.41 -11.46 -6.99
C GLY A 372 1.42 -11.26 -8.12
N PHE A 373 1.67 -10.01 -8.52
CA PHE A 373 2.66 -9.67 -9.55
C PHE A 373 4.09 -9.81 -9.01
N ALA A 374 4.33 -9.37 -7.79
CA ALA A 374 5.63 -9.49 -7.15
C ALA A 374 5.99 -10.96 -6.91
N THR A 375 5.08 -11.75 -6.36
CA THR A 375 5.26 -13.19 -6.15
C THR A 375 5.47 -13.94 -7.48
N TRP A 376 4.73 -13.59 -8.53
CA TRP A 376 4.93 -14.20 -9.84
C TRP A 376 6.30 -13.83 -10.44
N SER A 377 6.82 -12.64 -10.15
CA SER A 377 8.18 -12.23 -10.56
C SER A 377 9.26 -13.10 -9.94
N GLU A 378 9.10 -13.53 -8.68
CA GLU A 378 9.99 -14.49 -8.02
C GLU A 378 10.02 -15.83 -8.76
N TRP A 379 8.85 -16.30 -9.23
CA TRP A 379 8.78 -17.57 -9.98
C TRP A 379 9.53 -17.49 -11.30
N ILE A 380 9.39 -16.40 -12.04
CA ILE A 380 10.08 -16.19 -13.32
C ILE A 380 11.58 -15.97 -13.11
N TRP A 381 11.97 -15.28 -12.02
CA TRP A 381 13.36 -15.16 -11.65
C TRP A 381 13.99 -16.55 -11.40
N THR A 382 13.35 -17.35 -10.58
CA THR A 382 13.77 -18.71 -10.25
C THR A 382 13.89 -19.58 -11.50
N GLU A 383 12.90 -19.51 -12.40
CA GLU A 383 12.88 -20.22 -13.69
C GLU A 383 14.08 -19.83 -14.56
N ARG A 384 14.33 -18.53 -14.73
CA ARG A 384 15.41 -18.03 -15.58
C ARG A 384 16.81 -18.29 -15.01
N HIS A 385 16.91 -18.60 -13.72
CA HIS A 385 18.16 -18.96 -13.05
C HIS A 385 18.32 -20.48 -12.88
N GLY A 386 17.57 -21.30 -13.64
CA GLY A 386 17.70 -22.75 -13.69
C GLY A 386 17.08 -23.49 -12.51
N GLY A 387 16.24 -22.83 -11.73
CA GLY A 387 15.45 -23.44 -10.67
C GLY A 387 14.11 -23.98 -11.17
N GLN A 388 13.15 -24.09 -10.26
CA GLN A 388 11.78 -24.54 -10.56
C GLN A 388 11.11 -23.58 -11.54
N THR A 389 10.45 -24.11 -12.58
CA THR A 389 9.70 -23.27 -13.52
C THR A 389 8.41 -22.75 -12.88
N ALA A 390 7.90 -21.62 -13.37
CA ALA A 390 6.63 -21.07 -12.91
C ALA A 390 5.46 -22.08 -13.08
N ALA A 391 5.45 -22.86 -14.15
CA ALA A 391 4.49 -23.94 -14.37
C ALA A 391 4.65 -25.09 -13.35
N GLN A 392 5.87 -25.45 -12.96
CA GLN A 392 6.10 -26.45 -11.91
C GLN A 392 5.67 -25.93 -10.54
N ARG A 393 5.97 -24.66 -10.22
CA ARG A 393 5.51 -24.05 -8.97
C ARG A 393 3.98 -23.97 -8.90
N PHE A 394 3.36 -23.58 -9.99
CA PHE A 394 1.89 -23.61 -10.11
C PHE A 394 1.32 -25.02 -9.89
N ALA A 395 1.90 -26.04 -10.51
CA ALA A 395 1.45 -27.43 -10.37
C ALA A 395 1.63 -27.96 -8.94
N GLU A 396 2.69 -27.55 -8.24
CA GLU A 396 2.90 -27.85 -6.82
C GLU A 396 1.81 -27.24 -5.95
N LEU A 397 1.57 -25.93 -6.07
CA LEU A 397 0.53 -25.22 -5.31
C LEU A 397 -0.88 -25.73 -5.64
N ALA A 398 -1.12 -26.16 -6.87
CA ALA A 398 -2.39 -26.74 -7.27
C ALA A 398 -2.70 -28.08 -6.56
N GLN A 399 -1.71 -28.73 -5.96
CA GLN A 399 -1.91 -29.96 -5.17
C GLN A 399 -2.32 -29.67 -3.73
N GLU A 400 -2.19 -28.43 -3.26
CA GLU A 400 -2.59 -28.05 -1.91
C GLU A 400 -4.04 -28.48 -1.62
N PRO A 401 -4.31 -29.04 -0.42
CA PRO A 401 -5.64 -29.51 -0.08
C PRO A 401 -6.65 -28.35 -0.03
N SER A 402 -7.92 -28.65 -0.25
CA SER A 402 -8.99 -27.63 -0.35
C SER A 402 -9.20 -26.80 0.93
N ASN A 403 -8.65 -27.22 2.06
CA ASN A 403 -8.64 -26.47 3.32
C ASN A 403 -7.33 -25.69 3.58
N SER A 404 -6.41 -25.65 2.60
CA SER A 404 -5.19 -24.82 2.71
C SER A 404 -5.53 -23.33 2.72
N TYR A 405 -4.69 -22.54 3.41
CA TYR A 405 -4.73 -21.07 3.42
C TYR A 405 -4.74 -20.47 2.01
N LEU A 406 -4.12 -21.18 1.06
CA LEU A 406 -3.99 -20.78 -0.34
C LEU A 406 -5.33 -20.44 -1.02
N TRP A 407 -6.43 -21.06 -0.58
CA TRP A 407 -7.70 -20.97 -1.26
C TRP A 407 -8.66 -19.94 -0.66
N ASN A 408 -8.37 -19.43 0.53
CA ASN A 408 -9.21 -18.46 1.23
C ASN A 408 -8.37 -17.49 2.07
N PRO A 409 -8.71 -16.20 2.04
CA PRO A 409 -9.75 -15.56 1.23
C PRO A 409 -9.40 -15.55 -0.27
N PRO A 410 -10.38 -15.29 -1.18
CA PRO A 410 -10.07 -15.09 -2.58
C PRO A 410 -9.29 -13.79 -2.77
N PRO A 411 -8.25 -13.76 -3.63
CA PRO A 411 -7.31 -12.62 -3.68
C PRO A 411 -7.89 -11.30 -4.18
N GLY A 412 -8.96 -11.33 -4.99
CA GLY A 412 -9.64 -10.12 -5.46
C GLY A 412 -10.77 -9.63 -4.53
N ASP A 413 -10.99 -10.34 -3.42
CA ASP A 413 -11.91 -9.96 -2.34
C ASP A 413 -11.46 -10.59 -1.02
N PRO A 414 -10.43 -10.01 -0.36
CA PRO A 414 -9.97 -10.50 0.93
C PRO A 414 -11.02 -10.42 2.05
N GLY A 415 -12.14 -9.74 1.82
CA GLY A 415 -13.31 -9.66 2.70
C GLY A 415 -13.18 -8.61 3.81
N GLU A 416 -12.03 -8.50 4.45
CA GLU A 416 -11.77 -7.54 5.54
C GLU A 416 -10.30 -7.10 5.58
N ALA A 417 -10.04 -5.98 6.23
CA ALA A 417 -8.70 -5.38 6.32
C ALA A 417 -7.67 -6.31 6.96
N ALA A 418 -8.06 -7.14 7.93
CA ALA A 418 -7.17 -8.11 8.58
C ALA A 418 -6.63 -9.20 7.62
N ASN A 419 -7.25 -9.38 6.48
CA ASN A 419 -6.85 -10.33 5.45
C ASN A 419 -6.12 -9.68 4.27
N LEU A 420 -5.82 -8.39 4.35
CA LEU A 420 -5.22 -7.65 3.24
C LEU A 420 -3.95 -8.33 2.72
N PHE A 421 -3.10 -8.79 3.64
CA PHE A 421 -1.85 -9.49 3.35
C PHE A 421 -1.95 -11.01 3.61
N ALA A 422 -3.13 -11.60 3.41
CA ALA A 422 -3.27 -13.05 3.52
C ALA A 422 -2.44 -13.76 2.46
N GLY A 423 -1.78 -14.88 2.81
CA GLY A 423 -0.91 -15.63 1.90
C GLY A 423 -1.57 -16.05 0.57
N SER A 424 -2.91 -16.16 0.54
CA SER A 424 -3.66 -16.39 -0.69
C SER A 424 -3.62 -15.21 -1.67
N VAL A 425 -3.48 -13.99 -1.18
CA VAL A 425 -3.35 -12.78 -2.01
C VAL A 425 -2.06 -12.85 -2.84
N TYR A 426 -0.98 -13.32 -2.23
CA TYR A 426 0.32 -13.54 -2.85
C TYR A 426 0.31 -14.76 -3.77
N ASP A 427 0.19 -15.95 -3.20
CA ASP A 427 0.35 -17.21 -3.91
C ASP A 427 -0.76 -17.46 -4.93
N ARG A 428 -2.03 -17.33 -4.55
CA ARG A 428 -3.15 -17.52 -5.49
C ARG A 428 -3.25 -16.35 -6.48
N GLY A 429 -2.80 -15.14 -6.09
CA GLY A 429 -2.60 -14.00 -7.00
C GLY A 429 -1.60 -14.36 -8.10
N ALA A 430 -0.42 -14.88 -7.73
CA ALA A 430 0.60 -15.35 -8.68
C ALA A 430 0.11 -16.53 -9.53
N MET A 431 -0.63 -17.48 -8.93
CA MET A 431 -1.29 -18.57 -9.67
C MET A 431 -2.27 -18.04 -10.71
N THR A 432 -3.00 -16.97 -10.40
CA THR A 432 -3.92 -16.34 -11.36
C THR A 432 -3.17 -15.83 -12.59
N LEU A 433 -2.00 -15.20 -12.39
CA LEU A 433 -1.15 -14.73 -13.50
C LEU A 433 -0.57 -15.89 -14.31
N GLN A 434 -0.08 -16.94 -13.65
CA GLN A 434 0.44 -18.12 -14.35
C GLN A 434 -0.66 -18.85 -15.13
N ALA A 435 -1.84 -19.04 -14.56
CA ALA A 435 -2.98 -19.61 -15.24
C ALA A 435 -3.45 -18.74 -16.43
N LEU A 436 -3.41 -17.42 -16.29
CA LEU A 436 -3.69 -16.50 -17.40
C LEU A 436 -2.65 -16.67 -18.51
N ARG A 437 -1.36 -16.75 -18.19
CA ARG A 437 -0.26 -17.01 -19.14
C ARG A 437 -0.50 -18.28 -19.94
N GLU A 438 -0.85 -19.37 -19.27
CA GLU A 438 -1.16 -20.65 -19.92
C GLU A 438 -2.42 -20.57 -20.81
N LYS A 439 -3.43 -19.82 -20.37
CA LYS A 439 -4.69 -19.68 -21.09
C LYS A 439 -4.59 -18.84 -22.37
N ILE A 440 -3.86 -17.72 -22.32
CA ILE A 440 -3.77 -16.79 -23.46
C ILE A 440 -2.46 -16.89 -24.24
N GLY A 441 -1.49 -17.66 -23.72
CA GLY A 441 -0.17 -17.88 -24.31
C GLY A 441 0.82 -16.73 -24.06
N ASP A 442 2.11 -17.05 -24.07
CA ASP A 442 3.20 -16.13 -23.77
C ASP A 442 3.15 -14.79 -24.53
N PRO A 443 2.95 -14.76 -25.88
CA PRO A 443 2.96 -13.49 -26.61
C PRO A 443 1.88 -12.51 -26.14
N ALA A 444 0.66 -13.01 -25.89
CA ALA A 444 -0.44 -12.19 -25.39
C ALA A 444 -0.21 -11.79 -23.93
N PHE A 445 0.21 -12.72 -23.08
CA PHE A 445 0.46 -12.48 -21.67
C PHE A 445 1.52 -11.39 -21.45
N PHE A 446 2.71 -11.52 -22.04
CA PHE A 446 3.76 -10.50 -21.88
C PHE A 446 3.39 -9.16 -22.54
N THR A 447 2.51 -9.18 -23.55
CA THR A 447 1.92 -7.93 -24.09
C THR A 447 1.01 -7.27 -23.05
N VAL A 448 0.17 -8.04 -22.34
CA VAL A 448 -0.68 -7.53 -21.24
C VAL A 448 0.21 -6.89 -20.17
N MET A 449 1.22 -7.62 -19.68
CA MET A 449 2.09 -7.13 -18.61
C MET A 449 2.76 -5.80 -18.98
N ARG A 450 3.42 -5.74 -20.13
CA ARG A 450 4.11 -4.51 -20.57
C ARG A 450 3.17 -3.35 -20.86
N ARG A 451 1.99 -3.62 -21.44
CA ARG A 451 0.99 -2.59 -21.68
C ARG A 451 0.38 -2.08 -20.39
N TRP A 452 0.10 -2.99 -19.42
CA TRP A 452 -0.41 -2.61 -18.11
C TRP A 452 0.48 -1.57 -17.45
N TYR A 453 1.79 -1.83 -17.41
CA TYR A 453 2.75 -0.85 -16.92
C TYR A 453 2.79 0.42 -17.79
N ALA A 454 2.96 0.29 -19.10
CA ALA A 454 3.18 1.43 -19.97
C ALA A 454 1.98 2.41 -20.02
N GLU A 455 0.76 1.89 -19.95
CA GLU A 455 -0.48 2.65 -20.04
C GLU A 455 -0.91 3.27 -18.71
N HIS A 456 -0.49 2.68 -17.58
CA HIS A 456 -0.96 3.09 -16.25
C HIS A 456 0.12 3.63 -15.31
N LYS A 457 1.39 3.63 -15.72
CA LYS A 457 2.47 4.13 -14.85
C LYS A 457 2.19 5.56 -14.36
N TYR A 458 2.47 5.78 -13.09
CA TYR A 458 2.19 6.99 -12.31
C TYR A 458 0.71 7.27 -12.05
N GLY A 459 -0.16 6.32 -12.38
CA GLY A 459 -1.60 6.38 -12.12
C GLY A 459 -2.07 5.29 -11.17
N ASN A 460 -3.41 5.17 -11.08
CA ASN A 460 -4.09 4.22 -10.23
C ASN A 460 -4.99 3.30 -11.06
N VAL A 461 -5.05 2.05 -10.67
CA VAL A 461 -5.73 0.98 -11.39
C VAL A 461 -6.66 0.16 -10.50
N SER A 462 -7.46 -0.69 -11.14
CA SER A 462 -8.37 -1.64 -10.50
C SER A 462 -8.37 -2.97 -11.24
N THR A 463 -8.80 -4.03 -10.56
CA THR A 463 -8.95 -5.38 -11.15
C THR A 463 -9.81 -5.39 -12.43
N PRO A 464 -10.97 -4.70 -12.50
CA PRO A 464 -11.74 -4.64 -13.76
C PRO A 464 -10.98 -4.07 -14.95
N GLU A 465 -10.08 -3.09 -14.74
CA GLU A 465 -9.25 -2.52 -15.80
C GLU A 465 -8.21 -3.53 -16.30
N PHE A 466 -7.59 -4.31 -15.39
CA PHE A 466 -6.67 -5.38 -15.77
C PHE A 466 -7.37 -6.47 -16.57
N VAL A 467 -8.57 -6.91 -16.13
CA VAL A 467 -9.41 -7.87 -16.84
C VAL A 467 -9.76 -7.38 -18.25
N ALA A 468 -10.16 -6.11 -18.36
CA ALA A 468 -10.50 -5.51 -19.65
C ALA A 468 -9.29 -5.50 -20.62
N LEU A 469 -8.10 -5.14 -20.13
CA LEU A 469 -6.87 -5.18 -20.93
C LEU A 469 -6.52 -6.61 -21.37
N ALA A 470 -6.59 -7.58 -20.46
CA ALA A 470 -6.32 -8.99 -20.76
C ALA A 470 -7.27 -9.54 -21.85
N GLN A 471 -8.56 -9.23 -21.75
CA GLN A 471 -9.57 -9.59 -22.76
C GLN A 471 -9.31 -8.91 -24.12
N GLN A 472 -8.97 -7.61 -24.09
CA GLN A 472 -8.65 -6.84 -25.30
C GLN A 472 -7.45 -7.43 -26.06
N VAL A 473 -6.38 -7.76 -25.34
CA VAL A 473 -5.13 -8.27 -25.94
C VAL A 473 -5.32 -9.70 -26.44
N SER A 474 -5.91 -10.57 -25.62
CA SER A 474 -6.09 -11.98 -25.96
C SER A 474 -7.24 -12.22 -26.93
N ARG A 475 -8.19 -11.28 -27.05
CA ARG A 475 -9.45 -11.43 -27.80
C ARG A 475 -10.30 -12.61 -27.30
N GLN A 476 -10.20 -12.94 -26.01
CA GLN A 476 -10.95 -13.97 -25.33
C GLN A 476 -11.87 -13.36 -24.27
N ASP A 477 -13.02 -13.99 -24.03
CA ASP A 477 -13.80 -13.70 -22.82
C ASP A 477 -13.13 -14.39 -21.62
N LEU A 478 -12.65 -13.59 -20.68
CA LEU A 478 -11.96 -14.03 -19.47
C LEU A 478 -12.80 -13.81 -18.21
N GLY A 479 -14.06 -13.38 -18.33
CA GLY A 479 -14.90 -13.06 -17.17
C GLY A 479 -15.08 -14.22 -16.21
N ALA A 480 -15.44 -15.41 -16.72
CA ALA A 480 -15.57 -16.61 -15.90
C ALA A 480 -14.24 -17.07 -15.30
N PHE A 481 -13.14 -16.91 -16.04
CA PHE A 481 -11.79 -17.23 -15.58
C PHE A 481 -11.41 -16.38 -14.35
N PHE A 482 -11.45 -15.05 -14.46
CA PHE A 482 -11.09 -14.18 -13.36
C PHE A 482 -12.05 -14.30 -12.16
N LYS A 483 -13.35 -14.53 -12.41
CA LYS A 483 -14.30 -14.82 -11.34
C LYS A 483 -13.88 -16.04 -10.53
N ALA A 484 -13.48 -17.13 -11.19
CA ALA A 484 -13.06 -18.35 -10.52
C ALA A 484 -11.76 -18.17 -9.72
N TRP A 485 -10.78 -17.44 -10.28
CA TRP A 485 -9.48 -17.25 -9.64
C TRP A 485 -9.46 -16.19 -8.54
N LEU A 486 -10.16 -15.07 -8.74
CA LEU A 486 -10.05 -13.89 -7.88
C LEU A 486 -11.20 -13.71 -6.89
N TYR A 487 -12.39 -14.26 -7.18
CA TYR A 487 -13.58 -13.93 -6.40
C TYR A 487 -14.36 -15.15 -5.87
N THR A 488 -14.01 -16.36 -6.30
CA THR A 488 -14.70 -17.56 -5.81
C THR A 488 -13.92 -18.14 -4.63
N PRO A 489 -14.53 -18.23 -3.43
CA PRO A 489 -13.91 -18.87 -2.29
C PRO A 489 -13.60 -20.35 -2.55
N GLY A 490 -12.56 -20.85 -1.92
CA GLY A 490 -12.14 -22.24 -2.03
C GLY A 490 -11.29 -22.54 -3.26
N LYS A 491 -10.84 -23.79 -3.35
CA LYS A 491 -10.05 -24.30 -4.47
C LYS A 491 -10.91 -24.29 -5.73
N PRO A 492 -10.46 -23.69 -6.86
CA PRO A 492 -11.20 -23.71 -8.12
C PRO A 492 -11.58 -25.14 -8.54
N ALA A 493 -12.85 -25.36 -8.90
CA ALA A 493 -13.38 -26.70 -9.17
C ALA A 493 -12.61 -27.47 -10.25
N PHE A 494 -12.08 -26.78 -11.28
CA PHE A 494 -11.27 -27.40 -12.32
C PHE A 494 -9.89 -27.87 -11.84
N LEU A 495 -9.46 -27.49 -10.62
CA LEU A 495 -8.27 -28.02 -9.95
C LEU A 495 -8.61 -29.13 -8.94
N ALA A 496 -9.90 -29.28 -8.57
CA ALA A 496 -10.33 -30.21 -7.55
C ALA A 496 -10.56 -31.64 -8.07
N ASP A 497 -10.90 -31.78 -9.36
CA ASP A 497 -11.36 -33.06 -9.95
C ASP A 497 -10.24 -33.96 -10.53
N ASP A 498 -9.01 -33.44 -10.65
CA ASP A 498 -7.94 -34.20 -11.28
C ASP A 498 -6.75 -34.39 -10.34
N GLY A 499 -6.68 -35.52 -9.69
CA GLY A 499 -5.43 -36.07 -9.14
C GLY A 499 -4.40 -36.43 -10.23
N ALA A 500 -4.43 -35.70 -11.38
CA ALA A 500 -3.50 -35.82 -12.49
C ALA A 500 -3.33 -34.46 -13.21
N PRO A 501 -2.14 -34.13 -13.70
CA PRO A 501 -1.85 -32.87 -14.38
C PRO A 501 -2.52 -32.80 -15.75
N ALA A 502 -3.74 -32.24 -15.81
CA ALA A 502 -4.55 -32.23 -17.05
C ALA A 502 -4.11 -31.18 -18.08
N ALA A 503 -3.35 -30.16 -17.71
CA ALA A 503 -2.94 -29.10 -18.63
C ALA A 503 -1.73 -29.47 -19.50
N SER A 504 -0.70 -30.10 -18.95
CA SER A 504 0.48 -30.52 -19.71
C SER A 504 0.25 -31.75 -20.58
N ALA A 505 -0.70 -32.62 -20.23
CA ALA A 505 -0.98 -33.84 -20.99
C ALA A 505 -1.80 -33.59 -22.28
N ARG A 506 -2.60 -32.54 -22.33
CA ARG A 506 -3.40 -32.22 -23.55
C ARG A 506 -2.61 -31.48 -24.62
N LEU A 507 -1.57 -30.75 -24.27
CA LEU A 507 -0.66 -30.14 -25.26
C LEU A 507 0.25 -31.19 -25.91
N ALA A 508 0.68 -32.23 -25.19
CA ALA A 508 1.49 -33.31 -25.74
C ALA A 508 0.70 -34.27 -26.66
N ALA A 509 -0.63 -34.38 -26.49
CA ALA A 509 -1.47 -35.25 -27.31
C ALA A 509 -1.87 -34.63 -28.66
N SER A 510 -1.74 -33.30 -28.84
CA SER A 510 -2.07 -32.63 -30.11
C SER A 510 -0.93 -32.62 -31.13
N GLU A 511 0.30 -32.94 -30.74
CA GLU A 511 1.46 -32.99 -31.65
C GLU A 511 1.75 -34.39 -32.21
N GLY A 512 1.04 -35.42 -31.74
CA GLY A 512 1.25 -36.84 -32.13
C GLY A 512 0.44 -37.35 -33.31
N GLY A 513 -0.42 -36.53 -33.94
CA GLY A 513 -1.37 -36.96 -34.96
C GLY A 513 -1.12 -36.47 -36.37
N GLY A 514 0.04 -36.72 -36.98
CA GLY A 514 0.28 -36.22 -38.32
C GLY A 514 1.47 -36.78 -39.08
N ARG A 515 1.64 -38.10 -39.13
CA ARG A 515 2.44 -38.77 -40.19
C ARG A 515 1.98 -40.21 -40.37
N ARG A 516 1.10 -40.49 -41.29
CA ARG A 516 1.10 -41.70 -42.15
C ARG A 516 0.38 -41.38 -43.48
N ARG A 517 1.18 -41.54 -44.50
CA ARG A 517 1.06 -41.76 -45.94
C ARG A 517 1.01 -40.49 -46.79
#